data_4ff3d94e0087209d1f98a548a5515710
#
_entry.id   4ff3d94e0087209d1f98a548a5515710
#
_cell.length_a   1.000
_cell.length_b   1.000
_cell.length_c   1.000
_cell.angle_alpha   90.00
_cell.angle_beta   90.00
_cell.angle_gamma   90.00
#
_symmetry.space_group_name_H-M   'P 1'
#
loop_
_entity.id
_entity.type
_entity.pdbx_description
1 polymer ?
#
loop_
_entity_poly.entity_id
_entity_poly.type
_entity_poly.pdbx_seq_one_letter_code
_entity_poly.pdbx_strand_id
1 'polypeptide(L)'
;MPVVGYVGAGSTVHFYDVAQPDLDEVFGPPGAAEKMSAVEVRGDSLGPYFNRWHVFYDDARSPMTPDLIGQLCVVALSDGRVLVRQMQRGSNEGLYNLVSATEKPIADVRIEWAAKVNSVSRPTSG
;
A
#
# COMPACT_ATOMS: atom_id res chain seq x y z
N MET A 1 -0.12 -16.48 -1.11
CA MET A 1 -0.09 -15.04 -1.42
C MET A 1 1.28 -14.49 -1.12
N PRO A 2 1.99 -13.96 -2.11
CA PRO A 2 3.37 -13.55 -1.91
C PRO A 2 3.50 -12.24 -1.14
N VAL A 3 4.54 -12.15 -0.32
CA VAL A 3 5.02 -10.89 0.25
C VAL A 3 6.04 -10.33 -0.75
N VAL A 4 5.70 -9.23 -1.39
CA VAL A 4 6.47 -8.71 -2.51
C VAL A 4 7.38 -7.53 -2.14
N GLY A 5 7.32 -7.09 -0.90
CA GLY A 5 8.12 -5.96 -0.44
C GLY A 5 7.80 -5.57 0.99
N TYR A 6 8.25 -4.39 1.39
CA TYR A 6 7.95 -3.85 2.72
C TYR A 6 7.65 -2.36 2.65
N VAL A 7 6.93 -1.88 3.66
CA VAL A 7 6.63 -0.46 3.84
C VAL A 7 7.59 0.09 4.89
N GLY A 8 8.42 1.02 4.48
CA GLY A 8 9.42 1.66 5.35
C GLY A 8 9.02 3.08 5.73
N ALA A 9 10.04 3.88 6.08
CA ALA A 9 9.85 5.26 6.50
C ALA A 9 9.10 6.06 5.43
N GLY A 10 8.25 6.97 5.87
CA GLY A 10 7.43 7.80 4.99
C GLY A 10 6.30 7.04 4.30
N SER A 11 5.99 5.83 4.76
CA SER A 11 5.03 4.92 4.15
C SER A 11 5.44 4.47 2.74
N THR A 12 6.74 4.52 2.43
CA THR A 12 7.28 4.15 1.12
C THR A 12 7.37 2.64 1.00
N VAL A 13 6.83 2.11 -0.10
CA VAL A 13 6.92 0.68 -0.42
C VAL A 13 8.22 0.41 -1.16
N HIS A 14 8.96 -0.58 -0.69
CA HIS A 14 10.16 -1.09 -1.34
C HIS A 14 9.90 -2.51 -1.79
N PHE A 15 9.87 -2.72 -3.09
CA PHE A 15 9.64 -4.05 -3.65
C PHE A 15 10.94 -4.85 -3.68
N TYR A 16 10.84 -6.16 -3.42
CA TYR A 16 11.97 -7.06 -3.58
C TYR A 16 12.24 -7.30 -5.05
N ASP A 17 13.52 -7.38 -5.41
CA ASP A 17 13.92 -7.61 -6.80
C ASP A 17 13.57 -9.01 -7.29
N VAL A 18 13.63 -9.97 -6.38
CA VAL A 18 13.34 -11.38 -6.69
C VAL A 18 12.35 -11.91 -5.68
N ALA A 19 11.28 -12.53 -6.15
CA ALA A 19 10.31 -13.17 -5.27
C ALA A 19 11.00 -14.32 -4.49
N GLN A 20 10.71 -14.40 -3.19
CA GLN A 20 11.19 -15.46 -2.30
C GLN A 20 9.98 -16.24 -1.80
N PRO A 21 9.37 -17.08 -2.64
CA PRO A 21 8.06 -17.65 -2.37
C PRO A 21 8.03 -18.51 -1.11
N ASP A 22 9.11 -19.20 -0.80
CA ASP A 22 9.13 -20.11 0.36
C ASP A 22 9.22 -19.39 1.70
N LEU A 23 9.75 -18.17 1.71
CA LEU A 23 9.94 -17.40 2.93
C LEU A 23 8.89 -16.32 3.13
N ASP A 24 8.34 -15.82 2.03
CA ASP A 24 7.51 -14.63 2.01
C ASP A 24 6.05 -14.93 1.67
N GLU A 25 5.66 -16.19 1.78
CA GLU A 25 4.26 -16.56 1.61
C GLU A 25 3.50 -16.36 2.91
N VAL A 26 2.33 -15.73 2.80
CA VAL A 26 1.40 -15.56 3.91
C VAL A 26 0.00 -15.95 3.46
N PHE A 27 -0.84 -16.37 4.42
CA PHE A 27 -2.24 -16.64 4.13
C PHE A 27 -3.00 -15.32 3.97
N GLY A 28 -3.71 -15.19 2.87
CA GLY A 28 -4.54 -14.04 2.63
C GLY A 28 -5.79 -14.01 3.51
N PRO A 29 -6.46 -12.84 3.59
CA PRO A 29 -7.74 -12.75 4.28
C PRO A 29 -8.82 -13.58 3.58
N PRO A 30 -9.89 -13.94 4.29
CA PRO A 30 -11.03 -14.61 3.67
C PRO A 30 -11.56 -13.80 2.48
N GLY A 31 -11.80 -14.46 1.36
CA GLY A 31 -12.28 -13.80 0.15
C GLY A 31 -11.19 -13.10 -0.67
N ALA A 32 -9.93 -13.39 -0.39
CA ALA A 32 -8.81 -12.81 -1.14
C ALA A 32 -8.90 -13.12 -2.63
N ALA A 33 -8.67 -12.10 -3.48
CA ALA A 33 -8.62 -12.26 -4.92
C ALA A 33 -7.33 -12.96 -5.34
N GLU A 34 -7.34 -13.58 -6.53
CA GLU A 34 -6.18 -14.32 -7.05
C GLU A 34 -4.94 -13.44 -7.22
N LYS A 35 -5.14 -12.14 -7.54
CA LYS A 35 -4.05 -11.21 -7.77
C LYS A 35 -3.74 -10.36 -6.55
N MET A 36 -4.00 -10.87 -5.37
CA MET A 36 -3.65 -10.16 -4.16
C MET A 36 -2.18 -10.34 -3.84
N SER A 37 -1.55 -9.26 -3.39
CA SER A 37 -0.17 -9.26 -2.90
C SER A 37 -0.12 -8.67 -1.50
N ALA A 38 0.99 -8.89 -0.80
CA ALA A 38 1.19 -8.35 0.53
C ALA A 38 2.54 -7.64 0.62
N VAL A 39 2.60 -6.61 1.46
CA VAL A 39 3.85 -5.98 1.88
C VAL A 39 3.91 -5.98 3.40
N GLU A 40 5.09 -6.19 3.97
CA GLU A 40 5.31 -6.18 5.41
C GLU A 40 5.56 -4.76 5.88
N VAL A 41 4.88 -4.32 6.93
CA VAL A 41 5.15 -3.03 7.56
C VAL A 41 6.41 -3.15 8.41
N ARG A 42 7.37 -2.26 8.17
CA ARG A 42 8.59 -2.17 8.99
C ARG A 42 8.70 -0.77 9.56
N GLY A 43 8.59 -0.67 10.88
CA GLY A 43 8.59 0.60 11.58
C GLY A 43 7.19 1.09 11.91
N ASP A 44 7.03 2.39 12.07
CA ASP A 44 5.82 3.02 12.59
C ASP A 44 5.15 3.99 11.60
N SER A 45 5.48 3.91 10.32
CA SER A 45 4.94 4.86 9.34
C SER A 45 3.43 4.75 9.13
N LEU A 46 2.82 3.61 9.46
CA LEU A 46 1.36 3.44 9.47
C LEU A 46 0.77 3.54 10.86
N GLY A 47 1.55 4.00 11.84
CA GLY A 47 1.17 4.10 13.24
C GLY A 47 1.94 3.12 14.11
N PRO A 48 1.97 3.34 15.43
CA PRO A 48 2.86 2.59 16.33
C PRO A 48 2.45 1.12 16.54
N TYR A 49 1.26 0.73 16.08
CA TYR A 49 0.73 -0.60 16.36
C TYR A 49 0.91 -1.59 15.21
N PHE A 50 1.42 -1.16 14.07
CA PHE A 50 1.38 -1.97 12.84
C PHE A 50 2.74 -2.49 12.38
N ASN A 51 3.78 -2.33 13.21
CA ASN A 51 5.09 -2.91 12.87
C ASN A 51 4.97 -4.43 12.70
N ARG A 52 5.48 -4.95 11.59
CA ARG A 52 5.46 -6.37 11.20
C ARG A 52 4.12 -6.88 10.70
N TRP A 53 3.07 -6.07 10.71
CA TRP A 53 1.79 -6.44 10.10
C TRP A 53 1.92 -6.52 8.58
N HIS A 54 0.99 -7.21 7.94
CA HIS A 54 0.95 -7.33 6.49
C HIS A 54 -0.18 -6.49 5.92
N VAL A 55 0.14 -5.72 4.89
CA VAL A 55 -0.84 -4.95 4.12
C VAL A 55 -1.16 -5.76 2.88
N PHE A 56 -2.42 -6.18 2.75
CA PHE A 56 -2.90 -6.95 1.60
C PHE A 56 -3.61 -6.01 0.65
N TYR A 57 -3.24 -6.06 -0.62
CA TYR A 57 -3.83 -5.20 -1.62
C TYR A 57 -4.07 -5.96 -2.91
N ASP A 58 -5.05 -5.48 -3.70
CA ASP A 58 -5.37 -6.04 -5.00
C ASP A 58 -4.30 -5.55 -5.99
N ASP A 59 -3.47 -6.46 -6.47
CA ASP A 59 -2.33 -6.13 -7.33
C ASP A 59 -2.72 -5.94 -8.80
N ALA A 60 -3.94 -5.56 -9.05
CA ALA A 60 -4.36 -5.05 -10.35
C ALA A 60 -3.98 -3.58 -10.44
N ARG A 61 -2.83 -3.28 -11.04
CA ARG A 61 -2.27 -1.93 -11.11
C ARG A 61 -3.04 -1.10 -12.12
N SER A 62 -4.16 -0.57 -11.68
CA SER A 62 -5.10 0.16 -12.51
C SER A 62 -4.94 1.67 -12.33
N PRO A 63 -5.34 2.48 -13.32
CA PRO A 63 -5.41 3.92 -13.13
C PRO A 63 -6.30 4.28 -11.95
N MET A 64 -6.06 5.45 -11.37
CA MET A 64 -6.88 5.97 -10.28
C MET A 64 -8.33 6.13 -10.72
N THR A 65 -9.26 5.66 -9.89
CA THR A 65 -10.70 5.80 -10.10
C THR A 65 -11.34 6.50 -8.89
N PRO A 66 -12.47 7.22 -9.09
CA PRO A 66 -13.07 8.00 -7.99
C PRO A 66 -13.50 7.18 -6.77
N ASP A 67 -13.77 5.89 -6.91
CA ASP A 67 -14.14 5.03 -5.80
C ASP A 67 -13.01 4.82 -4.80
N LEU A 68 -11.77 5.14 -5.17
CA LEU A 68 -10.62 5.04 -4.27
C LEU A 68 -10.46 6.24 -3.33
N ILE A 69 -11.21 7.32 -3.56
CA ILE A 69 -11.18 8.50 -2.68
C ILE A 69 -11.63 8.11 -1.27
N GLY A 70 -10.85 8.48 -0.28
CA GLY A 70 -11.09 8.13 1.13
C GLY A 70 -10.58 6.75 1.52
N GLN A 71 -10.05 5.98 0.58
CA GLN A 71 -9.58 4.63 0.83
C GLN A 71 -8.07 4.60 1.05
N LEU A 72 -7.62 3.65 1.87
CA LEU A 72 -6.21 3.35 1.99
C LEU A 72 -5.78 2.58 0.73
N CYS A 73 -4.73 3.05 0.07
CA CYS A 73 -4.28 2.50 -1.21
C CYS A 73 -2.77 2.34 -1.25
N VAL A 74 -2.32 1.42 -2.08
CA VAL A 74 -0.94 1.39 -2.58
C VAL A 74 -0.93 2.26 -3.83
N VAL A 75 -0.12 3.31 -3.83
CA VAL A 75 -0.19 4.37 -4.83
C VAL A 75 1.19 4.56 -5.45
N ALA A 76 1.25 4.50 -6.78
CA ALA A 76 2.48 4.80 -7.51
C ALA A 76 2.44 6.21 -8.07
N LEU A 77 3.48 6.98 -7.79
CA LEU A 77 3.63 8.35 -8.29
C LEU A 77 4.45 8.36 -9.58
N SER A 78 4.31 9.45 -10.34
CA SER A 78 5.03 9.61 -11.60
C SER A 78 6.55 9.69 -11.45
N ASP A 79 7.05 9.97 -10.23
CA ASP A 79 8.49 9.99 -9.95
C ASP A 79 9.08 8.63 -9.57
N GLY A 80 8.27 7.59 -9.60
CA GLY A 80 8.70 6.22 -9.28
C GLY A 80 8.47 5.78 -7.84
N ARG A 81 8.09 6.69 -6.94
CA ARG A 81 7.78 6.30 -5.56
C ARG A 81 6.47 5.52 -5.52
N VAL A 82 6.43 4.53 -4.62
CA VAL A 82 5.20 3.79 -4.31
C VAL A 82 4.95 3.94 -2.81
N LEU A 83 3.75 4.34 -2.45
CA LEU A 83 3.40 4.69 -1.07
C LEU A 83 2.13 3.95 -0.65
N VAL A 84 1.98 3.71 0.67
CA VAL A 84 0.71 3.26 1.24
C VAL A 84 0.11 4.46 1.97
N ARG A 85 -0.93 5.05 1.39
CA ARG A 85 -1.56 6.25 1.94
C ARG A 85 -3.04 6.29 1.64
N GLN A 86 -3.76 7.08 2.42
CA GLN A 86 -5.17 7.37 2.14
C GLN A 86 -5.25 8.38 1.00
N MET A 87 -6.13 8.11 0.06
CA MET A 87 -6.35 8.92 -1.12
C MET A 87 -7.38 10.03 -0.84
N GLN A 88 -7.05 11.27 -1.16
CA GLN A 88 -7.98 12.40 -1.07
C GLN A 88 -7.91 13.21 -2.36
N ARG A 89 -8.95 14.00 -2.64
CA ARG A 89 -8.96 14.89 -3.79
C ARG A 89 -7.94 16.02 -3.59
N GLY A 90 -7.23 16.37 -4.64
CA GLY A 90 -6.36 17.53 -4.66
C GLY A 90 -7.08 18.82 -4.96
N SER A 91 -6.34 19.90 -5.20
CA SER A 91 -6.90 21.21 -5.46
C SER A 91 -7.48 21.35 -6.87
N ASN A 92 -7.05 20.50 -7.80
CA ASN A 92 -7.55 20.51 -9.19
C ASN A 92 -7.85 19.09 -9.64
N GLU A 93 -8.64 18.97 -10.71
CA GLU A 93 -8.97 17.70 -11.32
C GLU A 93 -7.68 16.97 -11.77
N GLY A 94 -7.61 15.68 -11.49
CA GLY A 94 -6.45 14.84 -11.83
C GLY A 94 -5.30 14.92 -10.83
N LEU A 95 -5.41 15.75 -9.80
CA LEU A 95 -4.43 15.83 -8.72
C LEU A 95 -5.03 15.29 -7.44
N TYR A 96 -4.19 14.66 -6.61
CA TYR A 96 -4.64 14.00 -5.38
C TYR A 96 -3.72 14.34 -4.23
N ASN A 97 -4.28 14.30 -3.03
CA ASN A 97 -3.53 14.44 -1.79
C ASN A 97 -3.40 13.06 -1.14
N LEU A 98 -2.23 12.76 -0.64
CA LEU A 98 -1.92 11.48 -0.01
C LEU A 98 -1.70 11.69 1.48
N VAL A 99 -2.61 11.16 2.29
CA VAL A 99 -2.63 11.38 3.74
C VAL A 99 -1.95 10.22 4.45
N SER A 100 -1.03 10.55 5.34
CA SER A 100 -0.30 9.59 6.16
C SER A 100 -0.79 9.64 7.61
N ALA A 101 -0.63 8.53 8.33
CA ALA A 101 -0.93 8.48 9.76
C ALA A 101 0.09 9.27 10.59
N THR A 102 1.32 9.38 10.12
CA THR A 102 2.43 9.91 10.93
C THR A 102 3.18 11.08 10.31
N GLU A 103 2.99 11.32 9.02
CA GLU A 103 3.73 12.32 8.28
C GLU A 103 2.81 13.35 7.64
N LYS A 104 3.38 14.47 7.22
CA LYS A 104 2.60 15.49 6.52
C LYS A 104 2.02 14.93 5.23
N PRO A 105 0.80 15.36 4.84
CA PRO A 105 0.24 14.96 3.56
C PRO A 105 1.12 15.41 2.40
N ILE A 106 1.15 14.59 1.35
CA ILE A 106 1.73 14.98 0.08
C ILE A 106 0.59 15.54 -0.77
N ALA A 107 0.67 16.79 -1.14
CA ALA A 107 -0.41 17.49 -1.81
C ALA A 107 -0.23 17.54 -3.32
N ASP A 108 -1.34 17.46 -4.04
CA ASP A 108 -1.43 17.76 -5.47
C ASP A 108 -0.45 16.96 -6.33
N VAL A 109 -0.48 15.63 -6.17
CA VAL A 109 0.36 14.73 -6.97
C VAL A 109 -0.46 14.01 -8.03
N ARG A 110 0.21 13.63 -9.11
CA ARG A 110 -0.35 12.76 -10.14
C ARG A 110 -0.10 11.31 -9.80
N ILE A 111 -1.11 10.49 -10.01
CA ILE A 111 -1.07 9.07 -9.69
C ILE A 111 -0.90 8.29 -10.99
N GLU A 112 0.12 7.45 -11.05
CA GLU A 112 0.35 6.57 -12.19
C GLU A 112 -0.55 5.33 -12.14
N TRP A 113 -0.61 4.69 -10.97
CA TRP A 113 -1.57 3.63 -10.70
C TRP A 113 -1.87 3.60 -9.21
N ALA A 114 -3.00 3.01 -8.87
CA ALA A 114 -3.40 2.81 -7.49
C ALA A 114 -4.07 1.46 -7.32
N ALA A 115 -3.87 0.87 -6.14
CA ALA A 115 -4.47 -0.40 -5.79
C ALA A 115 -5.07 -0.29 -4.38
N LYS A 116 -6.32 -0.70 -4.24
CA LYS A 116 -7.00 -0.63 -2.95
C LYS A 116 -6.39 -1.62 -1.97
N VAL A 117 -6.15 -1.16 -0.74
CA VAL A 117 -5.78 -2.04 0.36
C VAL A 117 -7.04 -2.78 0.82
N ASN A 118 -6.98 -4.09 0.84
CA ASN A 118 -8.08 -4.92 1.29
C ASN A 118 -8.12 -5.07 2.81
N SER A 119 -6.96 -5.28 3.40
CA SER A 119 -6.86 -5.46 4.85
C SER A 119 -5.43 -5.25 5.33
N VAL A 120 -5.29 -4.99 6.62
CA VAL A 120 -4.02 -4.97 7.32
C VAL A 120 -4.14 -6.01 8.42
N SER A 121 -3.28 -7.02 8.41
CA SER A 121 -3.42 -8.17 9.29
C SER A 121 -2.16 -8.41 10.11
N ARG A 122 -2.35 -8.97 11.30
CA ARG A 122 -1.25 -9.33 12.17
C ARG A 122 -0.35 -10.38 11.54
N PRO A 123 0.95 -10.43 11.92
CA PRO A 123 1.80 -11.53 11.50
C PRO A 123 1.19 -12.88 11.87
N THR A 124 1.28 -13.84 10.94
CA THR A 124 0.66 -15.16 11.13
C THR A 124 1.56 -16.14 11.89
N SER A 125 2.83 -15.84 12.02
CA SER A 125 3.74 -16.68 12.80
C SER A 125 3.52 -16.39 14.27
N GLY A 126 3.04 -17.35 14.97
CA GLY A 126 2.78 -17.27 16.40
C GLY A 126 3.96 -16.82 17.24
#